data_6beae8cd48bd2710bef55c18d59ecab4
#
_entry.id   6beae8cd48bd2710bef55c18d59ecab4
#
_cell.length_a   1.000
_cell.length_b   1.000
_cell.length_c   1.000
_cell.angle_alpha   90.00
_cell.angle_beta   90.00
_cell.angle_gamma   90.00
#
_symmetry.space_group_name_H-M   'P 1'
#
loop_
_entity.id
_entity.type
_entity.pdbx_description
1 polymer ?
#
loop_
_entity_poly.entity_id
_entity_poly.type
_entity_poly.pdbx_seq_one_letter_code
_entity_poly.pdbx_strand_id
1 'polypeptide(L)'
;MSINNATIKRIAKDVKYIMANGSSLSSENIYYKHDEENIMKGYALIIGQRDTPYGYGYYFFEFNFPYNYPFAPPEVRYLTNDGAMRFNPNLYINGKVCLSVLNTWAGESWTACQTIYSILFTLSTVLCANPLLNEPGIREDHNDVHKYNYLVTYKNVEFAICKVLRLVCFDEDKSFNKGDVMIMKLFKAILSETFTNNKEKIVEFINANRVKYHDLINVSYNVNSVSTSVSTSVSEANSRRHTRRTNLHISVYNLKYDLDYDILKKLVYELNIA
;
A
#
# COMPACT_ATOMS: atom_id res chain seq x y z
N MET A 1 4.97 -34.20 8.43
CA MET A 1 4.30 -34.75 7.22
C MET A 1 5.20 -34.48 6.04
N SER A 2 5.46 -35.48 5.18
CA SER A 2 6.22 -35.27 3.96
C SER A 2 5.38 -34.50 2.92
N ILE A 3 6.03 -33.56 2.20
CA ILE A 3 5.36 -32.81 1.14
C ILE A 3 4.96 -33.79 0.03
N ASN A 4 3.71 -33.70 -0.45
CA ASN A 4 3.23 -34.54 -1.53
C ASN A 4 3.88 -34.12 -2.87
N ASN A 5 4.35 -35.09 -3.67
CA ASN A 5 4.89 -34.84 -5.01
C ASN A 5 3.91 -34.09 -5.93
N ALA A 6 2.60 -34.27 -5.75
CA ALA A 6 1.58 -33.55 -6.53
C ALA A 6 1.60 -32.04 -6.20
N THR A 7 1.74 -31.66 -4.91
CA THR A 7 1.87 -30.27 -4.48
C THR A 7 3.11 -29.62 -5.06
N ILE A 8 4.26 -30.29 -4.98
CA ILE A 8 5.52 -29.79 -5.57
C ILE A 8 5.36 -29.54 -7.08
N LYS A 9 4.81 -30.51 -7.82
CA LYS A 9 4.58 -30.39 -9.27
C LYS A 9 3.64 -29.24 -9.61
N ARG A 10 2.61 -29.03 -8.79
CA ARG A 10 1.66 -27.95 -9.01
C ARG A 10 2.32 -26.59 -8.76
N ILE A 11 3.03 -26.38 -7.65
CA ILE A 11 3.77 -25.14 -7.38
C ILE A 11 4.77 -24.86 -8.50
N ALA A 12 5.57 -25.86 -8.90
CA ALA A 12 6.53 -25.71 -9.99
C ALA A 12 5.87 -25.31 -11.33
N LYS A 13 4.66 -25.86 -11.62
CA LYS A 13 3.88 -25.48 -12.81
C LYS A 13 3.43 -24.01 -12.72
N ASP A 14 2.91 -23.57 -11.58
CA ASP A 14 2.45 -22.19 -11.38
C ASP A 14 3.62 -21.19 -11.45
N VAL A 15 4.77 -21.52 -10.84
CA VAL A 15 6.00 -20.71 -10.91
C VAL A 15 6.51 -20.62 -12.36
N LYS A 16 6.56 -21.74 -13.09
CA LYS A 16 6.95 -21.74 -14.50
C LYS A 16 6.04 -20.85 -15.35
N TYR A 17 4.74 -20.87 -15.08
CA TYR A 17 3.77 -20.00 -15.75
C TYR A 17 4.04 -18.52 -15.47
N ILE A 18 4.31 -18.15 -14.20
CA ILE A 18 4.68 -16.79 -13.81
C ILE A 18 5.95 -16.35 -14.51
N MET A 19 6.99 -17.19 -14.54
CA MET A 19 8.26 -16.87 -15.21
C MET A 19 8.08 -16.64 -16.72
N ALA A 20 7.25 -17.45 -17.37
CA ALA A 20 6.94 -17.31 -18.79
C ALA A 20 6.13 -16.03 -19.11
N ASN A 21 5.38 -15.50 -18.12
CA ASN A 21 4.56 -14.29 -18.24
C ASN A 21 5.16 -13.10 -17.47
N GLY A 22 6.43 -13.14 -17.12
CA GLY A 22 7.08 -12.12 -16.30
C GLY A 22 7.03 -10.72 -16.89
N SER A 23 7.15 -10.57 -18.21
CA SER A 23 7.02 -9.27 -18.90
C SER A 23 5.60 -8.70 -18.80
N SER A 24 4.57 -9.55 -18.91
CA SER A 24 3.18 -9.13 -18.71
C SER A 24 2.90 -8.71 -17.27
N LEU A 25 3.43 -9.44 -16.29
CA LEU A 25 3.30 -9.08 -14.88
C LEU A 25 4.02 -7.75 -14.57
N SER A 26 5.23 -7.57 -15.08
CA SER A 26 6.00 -6.35 -14.84
C SER A 26 5.37 -5.11 -15.50
N SER A 27 4.67 -5.26 -16.65
CA SER A 27 3.90 -4.17 -17.25
C SER A 27 2.71 -3.72 -16.38
N GLU A 28 2.21 -4.62 -15.52
CA GLU A 28 1.18 -4.35 -14.50
C GLU A 28 1.80 -3.99 -13.13
N ASN A 29 3.11 -3.75 -13.07
CA ASN A 29 3.85 -3.46 -11.84
C ASN A 29 3.79 -4.60 -10.79
N ILE A 30 3.68 -5.84 -11.23
CA ILE A 30 3.65 -7.04 -10.39
C ILE A 30 4.93 -7.83 -10.60
N TYR A 31 5.61 -8.15 -9.52
CA TYR A 31 6.85 -8.91 -9.50
C TYR A 31 6.75 -10.07 -8.52
N TYR A 32 7.21 -11.24 -8.91
CA TYR A 32 7.20 -12.43 -8.06
C TYR A 32 8.55 -13.11 -8.05
N LYS A 33 8.98 -13.55 -6.89
CA LYS A 33 10.16 -14.41 -6.68
C LYS A 33 9.77 -15.62 -5.86
N HIS A 34 10.13 -16.79 -6.35
CA HIS A 34 9.98 -18.02 -5.58
C HIS A 34 11.22 -18.24 -4.72
N ASP A 35 11.05 -18.81 -3.54
CA ASP A 35 12.16 -19.11 -2.64
C ASP A 35 13.01 -20.24 -3.23
N GLU A 36 14.33 -20.05 -3.31
CA GLU A 36 15.25 -21.00 -3.95
C GLU A 36 15.52 -22.23 -3.05
N GLU A 37 15.40 -22.08 -1.73
CA GLU A 37 15.68 -23.12 -0.74
C GLU A 37 14.40 -23.82 -0.27
N ASN A 38 13.25 -23.15 -0.32
CA ASN A 38 11.99 -23.67 0.17
C ASN A 38 10.85 -23.51 -0.84
N ILE A 39 10.57 -24.58 -1.58
CA ILE A 39 9.49 -24.62 -2.57
C ILE A 39 8.10 -24.24 -2.02
N MET A 40 7.92 -24.29 -0.70
CA MET A 40 6.66 -23.91 -0.05
C MET A 40 6.56 -22.41 0.21
N LYS A 41 7.50 -21.60 -0.27
CA LYS A 41 7.53 -20.15 -0.08
C LYS A 41 7.68 -19.38 -1.37
N GLY A 42 7.07 -18.21 -1.41
CA GLY A 42 7.24 -17.25 -2.48
C GLY A 42 7.00 -15.83 -1.99
N TYR A 43 7.44 -14.86 -2.77
CA TYR A 43 7.42 -13.45 -2.41
C TYR A 43 6.95 -12.62 -3.58
N ALA A 44 6.13 -11.61 -3.29
CA ALA A 44 5.65 -10.70 -4.31
C ALA A 44 5.92 -9.25 -3.91
N LEU A 45 6.18 -8.43 -4.92
CA LEU A 45 6.16 -6.98 -4.88
C LEU A 45 5.09 -6.50 -5.86
N ILE A 46 4.19 -5.64 -5.40
CA ILE A 46 3.24 -4.91 -6.23
C ILE A 46 3.52 -3.42 -6.05
N ILE A 47 3.78 -2.72 -7.15
CA ILE A 47 3.94 -1.26 -7.12
C ILE A 47 2.58 -0.64 -7.42
N GLY A 48 2.14 0.26 -6.54
CA GLY A 48 0.82 0.88 -6.63
C GLY A 48 0.65 1.72 -7.90
N GLN A 49 -0.53 1.63 -8.52
CA GLN A 49 -0.87 2.36 -9.74
C GLN A 49 -0.94 3.87 -9.46
N ARG A 50 -0.34 4.67 -10.34
CA ARG A 50 -0.15 6.13 -10.17
C ARG A 50 -1.44 6.91 -9.91
N ASP A 51 -2.56 6.45 -10.45
CA ASP A 51 -3.85 7.13 -10.34
C ASP A 51 -4.66 6.71 -9.09
N THR A 52 -4.00 6.02 -8.15
CA THR A 52 -4.57 5.57 -6.88
C THR A 52 -3.84 6.21 -5.70
N PRO A 53 -4.39 6.17 -4.48
CA PRO A 53 -3.68 6.59 -3.26
C PRO A 53 -2.36 5.84 -3.02
N TYR A 54 -2.16 4.72 -3.67
CA TYR A 54 -0.99 3.84 -3.58
C TYR A 54 0.11 4.18 -4.59
N GLY A 55 -0.06 5.23 -5.39
CA GLY A 55 0.83 5.56 -6.52
C GLY A 55 2.31 5.47 -6.18
N TYR A 56 3.05 4.69 -6.97
CA TYR A 56 4.50 4.44 -6.83
C TYR A 56 4.95 3.73 -5.55
N GLY A 57 4.04 3.35 -4.63
CA GLY A 57 4.37 2.67 -3.38
C GLY A 57 4.70 1.20 -3.57
N TYR A 58 5.56 0.66 -2.72
CA TYR A 58 6.07 -0.71 -2.77
C TYR A 58 5.34 -1.59 -1.75
N TYR A 59 4.51 -2.53 -2.22
CA TYR A 59 3.67 -3.40 -1.40
C TYR A 59 4.14 -4.83 -1.48
N PHE A 60 4.66 -5.38 -0.38
CA PHE A 60 5.26 -6.71 -0.32
C PHE A 60 4.33 -7.73 0.31
N PHE A 61 4.39 -8.94 -0.22
CA PHE A 61 3.61 -10.07 0.24
C PHE A 61 4.48 -11.33 0.31
N GLU A 62 4.31 -12.12 1.36
CA GLU A 62 4.87 -13.46 1.52
C GLU A 62 3.78 -14.50 1.30
N PHE A 63 4.10 -15.54 0.54
CA PHE A 63 3.24 -16.68 0.28
C PHE A 63 3.78 -17.90 0.99
N ASN A 64 2.95 -18.57 1.79
CA ASN A 64 3.25 -19.85 2.40
C ASN A 64 2.27 -20.90 1.87
N PHE A 65 2.77 -21.89 1.13
CA PHE A 65 1.94 -22.90 0.49
C PHE A 65 1.65 -24.04 1.48
N PRO A 66 0.38 -24.49 1.63
CA PRO A 66 0.03 -25.62 2.45
C PRO A 66 0.42 -26.94 1.77
N TYR A 67 0.59 -28.00 2.57
CA TYR A 67 0.97 -29.33 2.08
C TYR A 67 -0.02 -29.94 1.08
N ASN A 68 -1.25 -29.50 1.09
CA ASN A 68 -2.32 -29.95 0.21
C ASN A 68 -2.63 -28.94 -0.92
N TYR A 69 -1.75 -27.95 -1.16
CA TYR A 69 -1.92 -27.08 -2.32
C TYR A 69 -1.99 -27.91 -3.63
N PRO A 70 -2.94 -27.67 -4.54
CA PRO A 70 -3.86 -26.55 -4.64
C PRO A 70 -5.26 -26.77 -4.03
N PHE A 71 -5.47 -27.80 -3.20
CA PHE A 71 -6.79 -28.04 -2.59
C PHE A 71 -7.11 -27.06 -1.45
N ALA A 72 -6.09 -26.43 -0.87
CA ALA A 72 -6.22 -25.26 -0.03
C ALA A 72 -5.40 -24.09 -0.61
N PRO A 73 -5.84 -22.82 -0.40
CA PRO A 73 -5.09 -21.65 -0.84
C PRO A 73 -3.76 -21.52 -0.08
N PRO A 74 -2.81 -20.75 -0.63
CA PRO A 74 -1.65 -20.32 0.17
C PRO A 74 -2.10 -19.35 1.27
N GLU A 75 -1.38 -19.34 2.37
CA GLU A 75 -1.44 -18.26 3.34
C GLU A 75 -0.62 -17.09 2.78
N VAL A 76 -1.25 -15.91 2.67
CA VAL A 76 -0.59 -14.69 2.19
C VAL A 76 -0.49 -13.70 3.34
N ARG A 77 0.73 -13.22 3.58
CA ARG A 77 1.03 -12.22 4.61
C ARG A 77 1.47 -10.91 3.95
N TYR A 78 0.86 -9.80 4.36
CA TYR A 78 1.20 -8.45 3.97
C TYR A 78 2.34 -7.89 4.82
N LEU A 79 3.38 -7.32 4.20
CA LEU A 79 4.61 -6.91 4.87
C LEU A 79 4.81 -5.40 4.94
N THR A 80 4.27 -4.62 4.00
CA THR A 80 4.41 -3.15 3.96
C THR A 80 3.47 -2.50 4.96
N ASN A 81 3.79 -2.60 6.24
CA ASN A 81 2.92 -2.26 7.35
C ASN A 81 3.66 -1.36 8.35
N ASP A 82 3.11 -0.17 8.64
CA ASP A 82 3.67 0.78 9.60
C ASP A 82 3.27 0.52 11.06
N GLY A 83 2.44 -0.51 11.29
CA GLY A 83 1.94 -0.87 12.62
C GLY A 83 0.90 0.11 13.19
N ALA A 84 0.56 1.19 12.49
CA ALA A 84 -0.30 2.25 12.99
C ALA A 84 -1.67 2.29 12.32
N MET A 85 -1.75 2.00 11.01
CA MET A 85 -3.00 2.01 10.28
C MET A 85 -3.10 0.89 9.26
N ARG A 86 -4.31 0.55 8.84
CA ARG A 86 -4.50 -0.28 7.65
C ARG A 86 -4.31 0.60 6.41
N PHE A 87 -3.44 0.17 5.50
CA PHE A 87 -3.32 0.82 4.18
C PHE A 87 -4.52 0.52 3.28
N ASN A 88 -5.22 -0.56 3.58
CA ASN A 88 -6.47 -0.97 2.93
C ASN A 88 -7.31 -1.77 3.93
N PRO A 89 -8.65 -1.72 3.89
CA PRO A 89 -9.50 -2.56 4.71
C PRO A 89 -9.16 -4.05 4.66
N ASN A 90 -8.72 -4.54 3.49
CA ASN A 90 -8.30 -5.94 3.29
C ASN A 90 -6.89 -6.25 3.79
N LEU A 91 -6.06 -5.24 4.11
CA LEU A 91 -4.68 -5.38 4.55
C LEU A 91 -4.55 -4.99 6.02
N TYR A 92 -4.54 -5.97 6.89
CA TYR A 92 -4.58 -5.76 8.34
C TYR A 92 -3.21 -5.39 8.92
N ILE A 93 -3.19 -4.66 10.03
CA ILE A 93 -1.96 -4.24 10.73
C ILE A 93 -1.10 -5.44 11.17
N ASN A 94 -1.71 -6.58 11.49
CA ASN A 94 -0.99 -7.81 11.84
C ASN A 94 -0.47 -8.60 10.62
N GLY A 95 -0.58 -8.06 9.41
CA GLY A 95 -0.15 -8.69 8.17
C GLY A 95 -1.18 -9.63 7.53
N LYS A 96 -2.35 -9.87 8.16
CA LYS A 96 -3.41 -10.70 7.55
C LYS A 96 -3.95 -10.05 6.29
N VAL A 97 -4.10 -10.83 5.23
CA VAL A 97 -4.76 -10.46 3.98
C VAL A 97 -6.16 -11.07 3.93
N CYS A 98 -7.19 -10.25 3.76
CA CYS A 98 -8.58 -10.68 3.68
C CYS A 98 -9.08 -10.64 2.24
N LEU A 99 -9.10 -11.81 1.58
CA LEU A 99 -9.62 -12.02 0.23
C LEU A 99 -10.44 -13.31 0.17
N SER A 100 -11.52 -13.31 -0.63
CA SER A 100 -12.35 -14.50 -0.83
C SER A 100 -11.54 -15.64 -1.46
N VAL A 101 -10.68 -15.32 -2.44
CA VAL A 101 -9.78 -16.30 -3.08
C VAL A 101 -8.73 -16.92 -2.13
N LEU A 102 -8.56 -16.37 -0.93
CA LEU A 102 -7.72 -16.94 0.13
C LEU A 102 -8.55 -17.60 1.25
N ASN A 103 -9.87 -17.71 1.09
CA ASN A 103 -10.82 -18.17 2.12
C ASN A 103 -10.74 -17.34 3.43
N THR A 104 -10.32 -16.09 3.35
CA THR A 104 -10.18 -15.18 4.50
C THR A 104 -11.22 -14.06 4.50
N TRP A 105 -12.12 -14.04 3.50
CA TRP A 105 -13.22 -13.10 3.33
C TRP A 105 -14.43 -13.79 2.73
N ALA A 106 -15.63 -13.20 2.88
CA ALA A 106 -16.86 -13.67 2.24
C ALA A 106 -16.79 -13.45 0.72
N GLY A 107 -17.34 -14.39 -0.05
CA GLY A 107 -17.37 -14.34 -1.52
C GLY A 107 -17.02 -15.69 -2.14
N GLU A 108 -16.56 -15.67 -3.40
CA GLU A 108 -16.12 -16.87 -4.11
C GLU A 108 -14.88 -17.46 -3.47
N SER A 109 -15.04 -18.66 -2.91
CA SER A 109 -13.96 -19.37 -2.22
C SER A 109 -12.89 -19.87 -3.19
N TRP A 110 -11.72 -20.19 -2.63
CA TRP A 110 -10.64 -20.84 -3.35
C TRP A 110 -11.08 -22.13 -4.04
N THR A 111 -10.64 -22.30 -5.26
CA THR A 111 -10.76 -23.57 -6.00
C THR A 111 -9.39 -24.02 -6.51
N ALA A 112 -9.20 -25.32 -6.74
CA ALA A 112 -7.96 -25.87 -7.26
C ALA A 112 -7.59 -25.40 -8.68
N CYS A 113 -8.52 -24.71 -9.39
CA CYS A 113 -8.24 -24.09 -10.69
C CYS A 113 -7.52 -22.75 -10.56
N GLN A 114 -7.60 -22.10 -9.41
CA GLN A 114 -6.90 -20.83 -9.16
C GLN A 114 -5.39 -21.07 -9.01
N THR A 115 -4.60 -20.06 -9.28
CA THR A 115 -3.14 -20.14 -9.38
C THR A 115 -2.50 -19.00 -8.58
N ILE A 116 -1.18 -19.07 -8.36
CA ILE A 116 -0.41 -17.93 -7.81
C ILE A 116 -0.64 -16.68 -8.67
N TYR A 117 -0.68 -16.83 -10.00
CA TYR A 117 -0.90 -15.73 -10.95
C TYR A 117 -2.24 -15.01 -10.69
N SER A 118 -3.34 -15.77 -10.50
CA SER A 118 -4.65 -15.17 -10.21
C SER A 118 -4.68 -14.43 -8.86
N ILE A 119 -3.97 -14.95 -7.83
CA ILE A 119 -3.86 -14.27 -6.54
C ILE A 119 -3.10 -12.94 -6.70
N LEU A 120 -1.98 -12.91 -7.45
CA LEU A 120 -1.20 -11.70 -7.69
C LEU A 120 -2.05 -10.58 -8.31
N PHE A 121 -2.87 -10.90 -9.31
CA PHE A 121 -3.81 -9.93 -9.90
C PHE A 121 -4.88 -9.49 -8.89
N THR A 122 -5.45 -10.41 -8.13
CA THR A 122 -6.43 -10.04 -7.07
C THR A 122 -5.81 -9.09 -6.05
N LEU A 123 -4.57 -9.34 -5.61
CA LEU A 123 -3.85 -8.44 -4.71
C LEU A 123 -3.63 -7.05 -5.32
N SER A 124 -3.34 -6.96 -6.62
CA SER A 124 -3.17 -5.65 -7.28
C SER A 124 -4.48 -4.87 -7.36
N THR A 125 -5.62 -5.53 -7.54
CA THR A 125 -6.94 -4.86 -7.56
C THR A 125 -7.37 -4.31 -6.18
N VAL A 126 -6.82 -4.84 -5.09
CA VAL A 126 -7.05 -4.29 -3.74
C VAL A 126 -6.49 -2.86 -3.62
N LEU A 127 -5.38 -2.57 -4.30
CA LEU A 127 -4.74 -1.24 -4.30
C LEU A 127 -5.48 -0.27 -5.25
N CYS A 128 -6.78 -0.10 -5.01
CA CYS A 128 -7.72 0.64 -5.87
C CYS A 128 -7.78 2.15 -5.56
N ALA A 129 -8.51 2.91 -6.39
CA ALA A 129 -8.63 4.37 -6.26
C ALA A 129 -9.39 4.82 -4.99
N ASN A 130 -10.34 4.02 -4.51
CA ASN A 130 -11.14 4.32 -3.31
C ASN A 130 -11.10 3.15 -2.32
N PRO A 131 -9.97 2.96 -1.61
CA PRO A 131 -9.76 1.78 -0.77
C PRO A 131 -10.79 1.60 0.35
N LEU A 132 -11.35 2.68 0.92
CA LEU A 132 -12.32 2.56 1.99
C LEU A 132 -13.63 1.88 1.55
N LEU A 133 -13.93 1.84 0.24
CA LEU A 133 -15.08 1.12 -0.30
C LEU A 133 -14.96 -0.41 -0.16
N ASN A 134 -13.76 -0.92 0.14
CA ASN A 134 -13.55 -2.33 0.49
C ASN A 134 -14.05 -2.66 1.92
N GLU A 135 -14.37 -1.65 2.76
CA GLU A 135 -14.96 -1.87 4.07
C GLU A 135 -16.47 -2.13 3.94
N PRO A 136 -17.02 -3.21 4.52
CA PRO A 136 -18.44 -3.52 4.46
C PRO A 136 -19.31 -2.36 4.98
N GLY A 137 -20.34 -2.02 4.22
CA GLY A 137 -21.31 -0.98 4.60
C GLY A 137 -20.88 0.44 4.25
N ILE A 138 -19.67 0.66 3.75
CA ILE A 138 -19.20 1.98 3.27
C ILE A 138 -19.65 2.17 1.81
N ARG A 139 -20.22 3.33 1.51
CA ARG A 139 -20.64 3.77 0.17
C ARG A 139 -19.80 4.98 -0.27
N GLU A 140 -19.85 5.31 -1.55
CA GLU A 140 -19.08 6.41 -2.16
C GLU A 140 -19.38 7.77 -1.53
N ASP A 141 -20.59 7.99 -1.06
CA ASP A 141 -21.04 9.24 -0.40
C ASP A 141 -20.61 9.36 1.08
N HIS A 142 -19.93 8.35 1.62
CA HIS A 142 -19.46 8.39 3.00
C HIS A 142 -18.36 9.44 3.19
N ASN A 143 -18.50 10.30 4.20
CA ASN A 143 -17.61 11.44 4.48
C ASN A 143 -16.11 11.06 4.66
N ASP A 144 -15.82 9.83 5.05
CA ASP A 144 -14.45 9.39 5.29
C ASP A 144 -13.74 8.85 4.03
N VAL A 145 -14.45 8.62 2.91
CA VAL A 145 -13.83 8.06 1.69
C VAL A 145 -12.68 8.92 1.20
N HIS A 146 -12.91 10.21 0.98
CA HIS A 146 -11.86 11.14 0.55
C HIS A 146 -10.78 11.34 1.62
N LYS A 147 -11.17 11.45 2.89
CA LYS A 147 -10.23 11.61 4.01
C LYS A 147 -9.28 10.41 4.11
N TYR A 148 -9.81 9.20 3.96
CA TYR A 148 -9.01 7.99 3.99
C TYR A 148 -8.05 7.92 2.80
N ASN A 149 -8.47 8.33 1.59
CA ASN A 149 -7.61 8.43 0.43
C ASN A 149 -6.41 9.35 0.68
N TYR A 150 -6.63 10.53 1.30
CA TYR A 150 -5.53 11.45 1.63
C TYR A 150 -4.56 10.85 2.66
N LEU A 151 -5.09 10.19 3.70
CA LEU A 151 -4.25 9.53 4.68
C LEU A 151 -3.43 8.39 4.05
N VAL A 152 -4.07 7.53 3.24
CA VAL A 152 -3.37 6.46 2.52
C VAL A 152 -2.31 7.02 1.59
N THR A 153 -2.60 8.09 0.83
CA THR A 153 -1.62 8.76 -0.03
C THR A 153 -0.43 9.29 0.76
N TYR A 154 -0.68 9.94 1.88
CA TYR A 154 0.39 10.44 2.75
C TYR A 154 1.28 9.31 3.26
N LYS A 155 0.66 8.28 3.85
CA LYS A 155 1.35 7.11 4.39
C LYS A 155 2.01 6.26 3.32
N ASN A 156 1.47 6.23 2.10
CA ASN A 156 2.11 5.60 0.96
C ASN A 156 3.48 6.23 0.68
N VAL A 157 3.55 7.56 0.60
CA VAL A 157 4.83 8.22 0.35
C VAL A 157 5.76 8.11 1.55
N GLU A 158 5.27 8.37 2.76
CA GLU A 158 6.06 8.31 3.99
C GLU A 158 6.65 6.91 4.23
N PHE A 159 5.80 5.88 4.17
CA PHE A 159 6.16 4.52 4.54
C PHE A 159 6.46 3.63 3.33
N ALA A 160 5.48 3.42 2.43
CA ALA A 160 5.62 2.44 1.35
C ALA A 160 6.65 2.86 0.28
N ILE A 161 7.00 4.15 0.19
CA ILE A 161 8.12 4.63 -0.64
C ILE A 161 9.35 4.90 0.23
N CYS A 162 9.33 5.97 1.03
CA CYS A 162 10.56 6.49 1.65
C CYS A 162 11.11 5.54 2.72
N LYS A 163 10.27 5.02 3.62
CA LYS A 163 10.74 4.10 4.68
C LYS A 163 11.21 2.78 4.10
N VAL A 164 10.47 2.19 3.16
CA VAL A 164 10.86 0.94 2.49
C VAL A 164 12.21 1.10 1.79
N LEU A 165 12.43 2.18 1.03
CA LEU A 165 13.70 2.42 0.38
C LEU A 165 14.87 2.60 1.36
N ARG A 166 14.64 3.27 2.49
CA ARG A 166 15.64 3.40 3.57
C ARG A 166 15.99 2.04 4.18
N LEU A 167 14.99 1.20 4.44
CA LEU A 167 15.19 -0.16 4.96
C LEU A 167 15.97 -1.05 3.99
N VAL A 168 15.65 -0.99 2.70
CA VAL A 168 16.21 -1.90 1.68
C VAL A 168 17.56 -1.43 1.17
N CYS A 169 17.73 -0.13 0.95
CA CYS A 169 18.92 0.41 0.30
C CYS A 169 20.00 0.85 1.29
N PHE A 170 19.63 1.31 2.50
CA PHE A 170 20.54 1.93 3.45
C PHE A 170 20.63 1.21 4.82
N ASP A 171 19.86 0.16 5.07
CA ASP A 171 19.82 -0.57 6.35
C ASP A 171 19.48 0.33 7.58
N GLU A 172 18.73 1.39 7.39
CA GLU A 172 18.55 2.48 8.36
C GLU A 172 17.60 2.18 9.52
N ASP A 173 17.01 1.02 9.66
CA ASP A 173 16.14 0.76 10.81
C ASP A 173 16.25 -0.65 11.35
N LYS A 174 16.92 -0.75 12.50
CA LYS A 174 17.10 -2.04 13.20
C LYS A 174 15.86 -2.47 14.00
N SER A 175 14.85 -1.63 14.15
CA SER A 175 13.60 -1.95 14.86
C SER A 175 12.62 -2.74 14.01
N PHE A 176 12.78 -2.72 12.68
CA PHE A 176 11.92 -3.46 11.77
C PHE A 176 12.23 -4.96 11.78
N ASN A 177 11.23 -5.80 11.50
CA ASN A 177 11.43 -7.24 11.45
C ASN A 177 12.50 -7.60 10.42
N LYS A 178 13.60 -8.21 10.86
CA LYS A 178 14.73 -8.54 9.99
C LYS A 178 14.36 -9.50 8.86
N GLY A 179 13.46 -10.46 9.14
CA GLY A 179 12.98 -11.40 8.12
C GLY A 179 12.20 -10.68 7.00
N ASP A 180 11.33 -9.74 7.36
CA ASP A 180 10.57 -8.94 6.39
C ASP A 180 11.49 -8.06 5.54
N VAL A 181 12.51 -7.43 6.16
CA VAL A 181 13.52 -6.64 5.42
C VAL A 181 14.32 -7.51 4.46
N MET A 182 14.68 -8.74 4.85
CA MET A 182 15.38 -9.68 3.94
C MET A 182 14.53 -10.01 2.70
N ILE A 183 13.22 -10.23 2.89
CA ILE A 183 12.28 -10.45 1.78
C ILE A 183 12.23 -9.21 0.87
N MET A 184 12.09 -8.02 1.44
CA MET A 184 12.06 -6.77 0.67
C MET A 184 13.36 -6.57 -0.14
N LYS A 185 14.51 -6.92 0.41
CA LYS A 185 15.83 -6.84 -0.24
C LYS A 185 15.96 -7.73 -1.48
N LEU A 186 15.18 -8.81 -1.59
CA LEU A 186 15.13 -9.62 -2.82
C LEU A 186 14.75 -8.78 -4.05
N PHE A 187 14.03 -7.69 -3.85
CA PHE A 187 13.55 -6.80 -4.92
C PHE A 187 14.34 -5.49 -5.02
N LYS A 188 15.49 -5.37 -4.33
CA LYS A 188 16.28 -4.12 -4.25
C LYS A 188 16.54 -3.48 -5.62
N ALA A 189 16.95 -4.27 -6.63
CA ALA A 189 17.25 -3.76 -7.96
C ALA A 189 16.01 -3.09 -8.60
N ILE A 190 14.83 -3.73 -8.48
CA ILE A 190 13.57 -3.21 -9.00
C ILE A 190 13.18 -1.91 -8.27
N LEU A 191 13.35 -1.86 -6.95
CA LEU A 191 13.05 -0.66 -6.17
C LEU A 191 13.96 0.50 -6.59
N SER A 192 15.26 0.27 -6.70
CA SER A 192 16.24 1.30 -7.10
C SER A 192 15.94 1.83 -8.49
N GLU A 193 15.74 0.95 -9.46
CA GLU A 193 15.43 1.31 -10.85
C GLU A 193 14.11 2.10 -10.95
N THR A 194 13.05 1.57 -10.37
CA THR A 194 11.71 2.21 -10.45
C THR A 194 11.67 3.54 -9.71
N PHE A 195 12.35 3.68 -8.58
CA PHE A 195 12.46 4.95 -7.88
C PHE A 195 13.24 5.98 -8.70
N THR A 196 14.42 5.62 -9.20
CA THR A 196 15.25 6.52 -10.01
C THR A 196 14.48 7.03 -11.24
N ASN A 197 13.79 6.14 -11.94
CA ASN A 197 13.00 6.47 -13.13
C ASN A 197 11.74 7.30 -12.84
N ASN A 198 11.23 7.30 -11.61
CA ASN A 198 9.98 7.96 -11.25
C ASN A 198 10.12 9.02 -10.15
N LYS A 199 11.32 9.37 -9.71
CA LYS A 199 11.54 10.32 -8.60
C LYS A 199 10.78 11.64 -8.79
N GLU A 200 10.89 12.27 -9.96
CA GLU A 200 10.20 13.53 -10.27
C GLU A 200 8.68 13.35 -10.33
N LYS A 201 8.20 12.23 -10.89
CA LYS A 201 6.76 11.91 -10.92
C LYS A 201 6.18 11.68 -9.51
N ILE A 202 6.99 11.13 -8.59
CA ILE A 202 6.60 11.01 -7.18
C ILE A 202 6.46 12.40 -6.55
N VAL A 203 7.35 13.33 -6.85
CA VAL A 203 7.25 14.72 -6.38
C VAL A 203 6.01 15.42 -6.98
N GLU A 204 5.71 15.21 -8.25
CA GLU A 204 4.48 15.68 -8.89
C GLU A 204 3.23 15.09 -8.22
N PHE A 205 3.24 13.78 -7.94
CA PHE A 205 2.17 13.09 -7.23
C PHE A 205 1.92 13.70 -5.84
N ILE A 206 2.98 14.00 -5.08
CA ILE A 206 2.90 14.68 -3.77
C ILE A 206 2.26 16.06 -3.93
N ASN A 207 2.72 16.87 -4.90
CA ASN A 207 2.21 18.22 -5.12
C ASN A 207 0.72 18.22 -5.51
N ALA A 208 0.31 17.33 -6.42
CA ALA A 208 -1.08 17.20 -6.85
C ALA A 208 -2.01 16.83 -5.67
N ASN A 209 -1.59 15.89 -4.82
CA ASN A 209 -2.38 15.48 -3.66
C ASN A 209 -2.38 16.53 -2.55
N ARG A 210 -1.28 17.29 -2.38
CA ARG A 210 -1.23 18.44 -1.48
C ARG A 210 -2.29 19.48 -1.83
N VAL A 211 -2.41 19.84 -3.11
CA VAL A 211 -3.42 20.82 -3.56
C VAL A 211 -4.84 20.32 -3.25
N LYS A 212 -5.16 19.09 -3.65
CA LYS A 212 -6.46 18.46 -3.37
C LYS A 212 -6.80 18.44 -1.87
N TYR A 213 -5.81 18.13 -1.02
CA TYR A 213 -5.98 18.11 0.43
C TYR A 213 -6.27 19.50 1.01
N HIS A 214 -5.55 20.53 0.55
CA HIS A 214 -5.80 21.92 0.98
C HIS A 214 -7.17 22.41 0.56
N ASP A 215 -7.63 22.06 -0.65
CA ASP A 215 -8.96 22.43 -1.12
C ASP A 215 -10.06 21.80 -0.26
N LEU A 216 -9.92 20.51 0.09
CA LEU A 216 -10.86 19.80 0.97
C LEU A 216 -11.01 20.51 2.32
N ILE A 217 -9.89 20.92 2.92
CA ILE A 217 -9.87 21.60 4.22
C ILE A 217 -10.55 22.96 4.12
N ASN A 218 -10.24 23.75 3.10
CA ASN A 218 -10.82 25.09 2.92
C ASN A 218 -12.34 25.02 2.71
N VAL A 219 -12.84 24.03 1.97
CA VAL A 219 -14.29 23.80 1.83
C VAL A 219 -14.94 23.47 3.18
N SER A 220 -14.30 22.63 3.98
CA SER A 220 -14.82 22.23 5.30
C SER A 220 -14.90 23.42 6.28
N TYR A 221 -13.96 24.38 6.22
CA TYR A 221 -13.99 25.59 7.04
C TYR A 221 -15.09 26.58 6.61
N ASN A 222 -15.32 26.74 5.30
CA ASN A 222 -16.34 27.65 4.79
C ASN A 222 -17.76 27.17 5.14
N VAL A 223 -18.02 25.87 5.15
CA VAL A 223 -19.32 25.29 5.56
C VAL A 223 -19.57 25.52 7.06
N ASN A 224 -18.55 25.43 7.90
CA ASN A 224 -18.68 25.65 9.35
C ASN A 224 -18.74 27.15 9.74
N SER A 225 -18.22 28.06 8.91
CA SER A 225 -18.26 29.52 9.16
C SER A 225 -19.59 30.17 8.78
N VAL A 226 -20.43 29.54 7.97
CA VAL A 226 -21.77 30.01 7.59
C VAL A 226 -22.80 29.79 8.73
N SER A 227 -22.49 28.90 9.68
CA SER A 227 -23.39 28.62 10.84
C SER A 227 -23.15 29.47 12.06
N THR A 228 -22.19 30.42 12.08
CA THR A 228 -21.91 31.32 13.18
C THR A 228 -21.60 32.73 12.69
N SER A 229 -22.64 33.45 12.23
CA SER A 229 -22.55 34.88 12.00
C SER A 229 -23.12 35.65 13.18
N VAL A 230 -22.26 36.05 14.14
CA VAL A 230 -22.47 37.25 14.97
C VAL A 230 -21.13 37.96 15.10
N SER A 231 -21.10 39.14 14.50
CA SER A 231 -20.23 40.30 14.67
C SER A 231 -19.01 40.22 15.60
N THR A 232 -17.82 40.55 15.10
CA THR A 232 -17.01 41.69 15.58
C THR A 232 -15.78 41.96 14.69
N SER A 233 -15.69 43.23 14.32
CA SER A 233 -14.55 44.11 13.91
C SER A 233 -13.18 43.55 13.50
N VAL A 234 -12.78 44.08 12.37
CA VAL A 234 -11.47 44.12 11.71
C VAL A 234 -10.36 44.60 12.64
N SER A 235 -9.27 43.90 12.76
CA SER A 235 -7.95 44.44 13.03
C SER A 235 -6.86 43.57 12.35
N GLU A 236 -6.21 44.24 11.46
CA GLU A 236 -4.87 44.07 10.85
C GLU A 236 -4.20 42.70 10.80
N ALA A 237 -4.02 42.25 9.55
CA ALA A 237 -3.21 41.15 9.11
C ALA A 237 -1.73 41.38 9.44
N ASN A 238 -1.18 40.53 10.27
CA ASN A 238 0.26 40.28 10.29
C ASN A 238 0.54 38.90 9.70
N SER A 239 1.17 38.93 8.52
CA SER A 239 1.62 37.82 7.74
C SER A 239 2.64 36.96 8.54
N ARG A 240 2.12 36.00 9.29
CA ARG A 240 2.89 34.82 9.69
C ARG A 240 2.31 33.63 8.96
N ARG A 241 3.04 33.16 7.94
CA ARG A 241 2.84 31.83 7.32
C ARG A 241 3.00 30.77 8.42
N HIS A 242 1.99 30.59 9.25
CA HIS A 242 1.84 29.39 10.04
C HIS A 242 1.40 28.30 9.07
N THR A 243 2.25 27.32 8.83
CA THR A 243 1.85 26.01 8.32
C THR A 243 0.78 25.49 9.29
N ARG A 244 -0.51 25.70 8.94
CA ARG A 244 -1.61 25.20 9.77
C ARG A 244 -1.58 23.69 9.68
N ARG A 245 -1.12 23.04 10.73
CA ARG A 245 -1.32 21.60 10.95
C ARG A 245 -2.81 21.36 10.99
N THR A 246 -3.32 20.54 10.09
CA THR A 246 -4.76 20.23 10.01
C THR A 246 -4.97 18.81 10.48
N ASN A 247 -5.70 18.68 11.59
CA ASN A 247 -6.10 17.39 12.15
C ASN A 247 -7.09 16.70 11.22
N LEU A 248 -6.65 15.63 10.56
CA LEU A 248 -7.49 14.74 9.78
C LEU A 248 -8.09 13.69 10.72
N HIS A 249 -9.42 13.61 10.80
CA HIS A 249 -10.13 12.59 11.57
C HIS A 249 -10.95 11.69 10.66
N ILE A 250 -10.71 10.39 10.77
CA ILE A 250 -11.40 9.32 10.04
C ILE A 250 -12.17 8.50 11.07
N SER A 251 -13.50 8.65 11.07
CA SER A 251 -14.38 8.08 12.10
C SER A 251 -14.46 6.55 12.03
N VAL A 252 -14.42 5.98 10.81
CA VAL A 252 -14.53 4.52 10.59
C VAL A 252 -13.50 3.72 11.39
N TYR A 253 -12.25 4.24 11.51
CA TYR A 253 -11.17 3.60 12.27
C TYR A 253 -10.71 4.39 13.48
N ASN A 254 -11.42 5.48 13.83
CA ASN A 254 -11.02 6.42 14.89
C ASN A 254 -9.56 6.90 14.77
N LEU A 255 -9.14 7.20 13.54
CA LEU A 255 -7.79 7.67 13.24
C LEU A 255 -7.72 9.18 13.27
N LYS A 256 -6.63 9.72 13.84
CA LYS A 256 -6.34 11.17 13.89
C LYS A 256 -4.91 11.39 13.44
N TYR A 257 -4.72 12.19 12.39
CA TYR A 257 -3.41 12.48 11.81
C TYR A 257 -3.28 13.95 11.43
N ASP A 258 -2.07 14.47 11.60
CA ASP A 258 -1.64 15.74 11.04
C ASP A 258 -0.81 15.45 9.79
N LEU A 259 -1.28 15.89 8.61
CA LEU A 259 -0.60 15.64 7.35
C LEU A 259 0.24 16.84 6.94
N ASP A 260 1.55 16.63 6.76
CA ASP A 260 2.51 17.63 6.28
C ASP A 260 3.16 17.16 4.97
N TYR A 261 2.58 17.55 3.86
CA TYR A 261 3.08 17.17 2.53
C TYR A 261 4.44 17.80 2.16
N ASP A 262 4.87 18.87 2.84
CA ASP A 262 6.18 19.48 2.58
C ASP A 262 7.31 18.60 3.15
N ILE A 263 7.06 17.94 4.27
CA ILE A 263 7.98 16.92 4.81
C ILE A 263 8.16 15.77 3.82
N LEU A 264 7.10 15.30 3.14
CA LEU A 264 7.19 14.19 2.19
C LEU A 264 8.14 14.50 1.04
N LYS A 265 8.10 15.71 0.49
CA LYS A 265 9.04 16.11 -0.58
C LYS A 265 10.48 16.08 -0.11
N LYS A 266 10.74 16.60 1.10
CA LYS A 266 12.07 16.56 1.70
C LYS A 266 12.56 15.12 1.84
N LEU A 267 11.72 14.20 2.34
CA LEU A 267 12.06 12.78 2.48
C LEU A 267 12.43 12.14 1.14
N VAL A 268 11.69 12.45 0.05
CA VAL A 268 11.99 11.93 -1.30
C VAL A 268 13.31 12.49 -1.84
N TYR A 269 13.59 13.79 -1.65
CA TYR A 269 14.85 14.38 -2.12
C TYR A 269 16.08 13.90 -1.35
N GLU A 270 15.94 13.56 -0.07
CA GLU A 270 17.00 12.98 0.76
C GLU A 270 17.40 11.55 0.33
N LEU A 271 16.55 10.85 -0.43
CA LEU A 271 16.87 9.53 -0.96
C LEU A 271 17.83 9.64 -2.15
N ASN A 272 19.12 9.39 -1.90
CA ASN A 272 20.16 9.31 -2.92
C ASN A 272 20.42 7.83 -3.24
N ILE A 273 19.57 7.25 -4.09
CA ILE A 273 19.71 5.88 -4.57
C ILE A 273 20.50 5.93 -5.86
N ALA A 274 21.71 5.33 -5.84
CA ALA A 274 22.59 5.20 -6.99
C ALA A 274 22.19 4.00 -7.84
#